data_1e1a80b41f6cefe3f59ce8f1cce3bb88
#
_entry.id   1e1a80b41f6cefe3f59ce8f1cce3bb88
#
_cell.length_a   1.000
_cell.length_b   1.000
_cell.length_c   1.000
_cell.angle_alpha   90.00
_cell.angle_beta   90.00
_cell.angle_gamma   90.00
#
_symmetry.space_group_name_H-M   'P 1'
#
loop_
_entity.id
_entity.type
_entity.pdbx_description
1 polymer ?
#
loop_
_entity_poly.entity_id
_entity_poly.type
_entity_poly.pdbx_seq_one_letter_code
_entity_poly.pdbx_strand_id
1 'polypeptide(L)'
;MKKYLWLLWWLAMSFSLPSWAHPTADLNLVGQGSMRWLFWDLYQARFYSADGQYKADGFPQALALRYQRDIGKEDLLEATVTEWQRLGIDWRPQWRRELSAIWPSVKKRDELVLRVDSAGVSRFYFNWELLGEITDPDFGPAFLAIWLSPDSRDPRLTRQLKGN
;
A
#
# COMPACT_ATOMS: atom_id res chain seq x y z
N MET A 1 -17.63 -31.85 60.89
CA MET A 1 -17.76 -30.49 60.36
C MET A 1 -16.96 -30.43 59.06
N LYS A 2 -17.62 -30.41 57.92
CA LYS A 2 -17.01 -30.45 56.60
C LYS A 2 -16.85 -28.99 56.08
N LYS A 3 -15.62 -28.53 55.91
CA LYS A 3 -15.30 -27.23 55.30
C LYS A 3 -15.10 -27.46 53.83
N TYR A 4 -16.06 -26.99 53.02
CA TYR A 4 -15.98 -27.01 51.55
C TYR A 4 -15.14 -25.80 51.12
N LEU A 5 -13.95 -26.08 50.61
CA LEU A 5 -13.06 -25.10 49.96
C LEU A 5 -13.54 -24.94 48.51
N TRP A 6 -14.18 -23.83 48.18
CA TRP A 6 -14.51 -23.44 46.82
C TRP A 6 -13.28 -22.81 46.20
N LEU A 7 -12.55 -23.56 45.37
CA LEU A 7 -11.52 -23.05 44.51
C LEU A 7 -12.19 -22.37 43.30
N LEU A 8 -12.29 -21.04 43.35
CA LEU A 8 -12.63 -20.20 42.19
C LEU A 8 -11.47 -20.21 41.20
N TRP A 9 -11.60 -21.03 40.16
CA TRP A 9 -10.76 -20.94 38.98
C TRP A 9 -11.20 -19.73 38.15
N TRP A 10 -10.50 -18.63 38.31
CA TRP A 10 -10.56 -17.52 37.36
C TRP A 10 -9.84 -17.92 36.09
N LEU A 11 -10.59 -18.37 35.10
CA LEU A 11 -10.11 -18.54 33.74
C LEU A 11 -9.92 -17.14 33.16
N ALA A 12 -8.69 -16.63 33.22
CA ALA A 12 -8.30 -15.41 32.53
C ALA A 12 -8.31 -15.70 31.02
N MET A 13 -9.47 -15.45 30.39
CA MET A 13 -9.58 -15.40 28.96
C MET A 13 -8.75 -14.21 28.47
N SER A 14 -7.50 -14.46 28.09
CA SER A 14 -6.67 -13.48 27.40
C SER A 14 -7.32 -13.19 26.05
N PHE A 15 -8.16 -12.18 25.98
CA PHE A 15 -8.58 -11.57 24.72
C PHE A 15 -7.36 -10.94 24.08
N SER A 16 -6.68 -11.68 23.21
CA SER A 16 -5.72 -11.11 22.28
C SER A 16 -6.51 -10.23 21.30
N LEU A 17 -6.56 -8.93 21.59
CA LEU A 17 -7.06 -7.96 20.63
C LEU A 17 -6.16 -8.07 19.40
N PRO A 18 -6.72 -8.17 18.17
CA PRO A 18 -5.91 -8.11 16.97
C PRO A 18 -5.16 -6.77 17.00
N SER A 19 -3.86 -6.82 17.12
CA SER A 19 -2.99 -5.64 16.97
C SER A 19 -3.03 -5.26 15.49
N TRP A 20 -3.82 -4.27 15.16
CA TRP A 20 -3.88 -3.68 13.82
C TRP A 20 -2.65 -2.79 13.66
N ALA A 21 -1.50 -3.44 13.50
CA ALA A 21 -0.28 -2.70 13.23
C ALA A 21 -0.40 -2.03 11.86
N HIS A 22 -0.05 -0.74 11.80
CA HIS A 22 0.01 -0.01 10.54
C HIS A 22 0.88 -0.80 9.55
N PRO A 23 0.46 -0.98 8.28
CA PRO A 23 1.17 -1.82 7.30
C PRO A 23 2.61 -1.38 7.00
N THR A 24 3.02 -0.21 7.46
CA THR A 24 4.38 0.34 7.34
C THR A 24 5.09 0.52 8.67
N ALA A 25 4.59 -0.05 9.78
CA ALA A 25 5.11 0.20 11.14
C ALA A 25 6.56 -0.26 11.35
N ASP A 26 7.01 -1.26 10.59
CA ASP A 26 8.37 -1.82 10.61
C ASP A 26 9.27 -1.24 9.50
N LEU A 27 8.80 -0.24 8.76
CA LEU A 27 9.53 0.41 7.68
C LEU A 27 9.84 1.88 8.04
N ASN A 28 10.85 2.42 7.41
CA ASN A 28 11.27 3.80 7.56
C ASN A 28 10.83 4.66 6.37
N LEU A 29 10.34 5.87 6.64
CA LEU A 29 9.97 6.80 5.59
C LEU A 29 11.21 7.19 4.76
N VAL A 30 11.13 7.02 3.45
CA VAL A 30 12.13 7.49 2.49
C VAL A 30 11.81 8.92 2.05
N GLY A 31 10.57 9.15 1.63
CA GLY A 31 10.14 10.44 1.17
C GLY A 31 8.63 10.54 0.97
N GLN A 32 8.16 11.76 0.77
CA GLN A 32 6.74 12.05 0.61
C GLN A 32 6.48 13.25 -0.28
N GLY A 33 5.33 13.30 -0.91
CA GLY A 33 4.89 14.42 -1.73
C GLY A 33 3.43 14.31 -2.11
N SER A 34 2.92 15.34 -2.80
CA SER A 34 1.53 15.38 -3.26
C SER A 34 1.46 15.29 -4.77
N MET A 35 0.55 14.45 -5.28
CA MET A 35 0.18 14.40 -6.68
C MET A 35 -0.89 15.46 -6.96
N ARG A 36 -0.62 16.31 -7.93
CA ARG A 36 -1.56 17.31 -8.43
C ARG A 36 -1.91 17.05 -9.87
N TRP A 37 -3.18 17.25 -10.21
CA TRP A 37 -3.66 17.27 -11.58
C TRP A 37 -4.36 18.59 -11.83
N LEU A 38 -3.77 19.43 -12.68
CA LEU A 38 -4.20 20.82 -12.88
C LEU A 38 -4.20 21.60 -11.55
N PHE A 39 -5.39 21.97 -11.05
CA PHE A 39 -5.58 22.70 -9.78
C PHE A 39 -6.01 21.80 -8.61
N TRP A 40 -6.10 20.48 -8.81
CA TRP A 40 -6.63 19.55 -7.84
C TRP A 40 -5.54 18.68 -7.22
N ASP A 41 -5.49 18.66 -5.89
CA ASP A 41 -4.73 17.66 -5.17
C ASP A 41 -5.46 16.32 -5.25
N LEU A 42 -4.82 15.28 -5.82
CA LEU A 42 -5.41 13.94 -5.94
C LEU A 42 -5.14 13.12 -4.69
N TYR A 43 -3.89 13.06 -4.27
CA TYR A 43 -3.46 12.32 -3.08
C TYR A 43 -2.11 12.82 -2.58
N GLN A 44 -1.83 12.49 -1.31
CA GLN A 44 -0.50 12.53 -0.72
C GLN A 44 0.11 11.12 -0.82
N ALA A 45 1.33 11.04 -1.32
CA ALA A 45 2.07 9.80 -1.42
C ALA A 45 3.21 9.78 -0.41
N ARG A 46 3.43 8.62 0.23
CA ARG A 46 4.55 8.36 1.14
C ARG A 46 5.20 7.04 0.74
N PHE A 47 6.50 7.04 0.58
CA PHE A 47 7.26 5.86 0.23
C PHE A 47 8.15 5.44 1.40
N TYR A 48 8.19 4.13 1.66
CA TYR A 48 8.88 3.52 2.78
C TYR A 48 9.78 2.38 2.31
N SER A 49 10.90 2.18 3.00
CA SER A 49 11.80 1.04 2.84
C SER A 49 12.32 0.57 4.19
N ALA A 50 13.02 -0.56 4.22
CA ALA A 50 13.55 -1.12 5.45
C ALA A 50 14.57 -0.20 6.13
N ASP A 51 15.41 0.50 5.38
CA ASP A 51 16.49 1.36 5.88
C ASP A 51 16.24 2.87 5.68
N GLY A 52 15.07 3.25 5.17
CA GLY A 52 14.75 4.67 4.88
C GLY A 52 15.48 5.24 3.67
N GLN A 53 16.06 4.39 2.80
CA GLN A 53 16.73 4.79 1.57
C GLN A 53 16.05 4.16 0.35
N TYR A 54 16.00 4.90 -0.75
CA TYR A 54 15.52 4.34 -2.00
C TYR A 54 16.56 3.41 -2.63
N LYS A 55 16.13 2.18 -2.90
CA LYS A 55 16.85 1.20 -3.72
C LYS A 55 15.83 0.51 -4.62
N ALA A 56 16.10 0.40 -5.92
CA ALA A 56 15.15 -0.16 -6.89
C ALA A 56 14.63 -1.54 -6.48
N ASP A 57 15.53 -2.41 -6.02
CA ASP A 57 15.21 -3.79 -5.62
C ASP A 57 15.34 -4.02 -4.10
N GLY A 58 15.27 -2.94 -3.31
CA GLY A 58 15.47 -2.98 -1.84
C GLY A 58 14.21 -3.34 -1.08
N PHE A 59 13.60 -4.49 -1.33
CA PHE A 59 12.41 -4.96 -0.60
C PHE A 59 12.75 -5.44 0.82
N PRO A 60 11.82 -5.26 1.81
CA PRO A 60 10.45 -4.78 1.67
C PRO A 60 10.35 -3.26 1.43
N GLN A 61 9.35 -2.88 0.64
CA GLN A 61 9.00 -1.49 0.33
C GLN A 61 7.50 -1.29 0.45
N ALA A 62 7.06 -0.07 0.73
CA ALA A 62 5.66 0.27 0.72
C ALA A 62 5.40 1.66 0.15
N LEU A 63 4.27 1.82 -0.53
CA LEU A 63 3.74 3.08 -1.02
C LEU A 63 2.36 3.28 -0.42
N ALA A 64 2.19 4.37 0.34
CA ALA A 64 0.90 4.77 0.92
C ALA A 64 0.35 5.98 0.16
N LEU A 65 -0.89 5.87 -0.30
CA LEU A 65 -1.62 6.92 -1.02
C LEU A 65 -2.82 7.35 -0.19
N ARG A 66 -2.79 8.58 0.35
CA ARG A 66 -3.91 9.17 1.06
C ARG A 66 -4.68 10.10 0.14
N TYR A 67 -5.87 9.70 -0.23
CA TYR A 67 -6.69 10.42 -1.22
C TYR A 67 -7.25 11.74 -0.67
N GLN A 68 -7.30 12.75 -1.54
CA GLN A 68 -7.84 14.09 -1.23
C GLN A 68 -9.23 14.31 -1.84
N ARG A 69 -9.73 13.33 -2.58
CA ARG A 69 -11.04 13.33 -3.23
C ARG A 69 -11.56 11.92 -3.44
N ASP A 70 -12.84 11.82 -3.76
CA ASP A 70 -13.47 10.56 -4.11
C ASP A 70 -13.07 10.14 -5.52
N ILE A 71 -12.70 8.87 -5.71
CA ILE A 71 -12.34 8.27 -7.01
C ILE A 71 -12.98 6.89 -7.09
N GLY A 72 -13.66 6.62 -8.20
CA GLY A 72 -14.26 5.33 -8.46
C GLY A 72 -13.20 4.23 -8.71
N LYS A 73 -13.53 2.99 -8.36
CA LYS A 73 -12.66 1.83 -8.59
C LYS A 73 -12.24 1.70 -10.05
N GLU A 74 -13.17 1.84 -10.98
CA GLU A 74 -12.87 1.71 -12.42
C GLU A 74 -11.90 2.81 -12.89
N ASP A 75 -12.04 4.05 -12.38
CA ASP A 75 -11.11 5.14 -12.69
C ASP A 75 -9.70 4.85 -12.17
N LEU A 76 -9.58 4.25 -10.96
CA LEU A 76 -8.29 3.81 -10.41
C LEU A 76 -7.64 2.73 -11.28
N LEU A 77 -8.42 1.74 -11.71
CA LEU A 77 -7.95 0.65 -12.56
C LEU A 77 -7.51 1.16 -13.94
N GLU A 78 -8.32 2.01 -14.55
CA GLU A 78 -8.02 2.61 -15.86
C GLU A 78 -6.77 3.48 -15.81
N ALA A 79 -6.63 4.32 -14.78
CA ALA A 79 -5.44 5.14 -14.56
C ALA A 79 -4.18 4.27 -14.42
N THR A 80 -4.25 3.18 -13.67
CA THR A 80 -3.13 2.25 -13.47
C THR A 80 -2.70 1.62 -14.79
N VAL A 81 -3.63 1.06 -15.56
CA VAL A 81 -3.34 0.45 -16.87
C VAL A 81 -2.78 1.48 -17.84
N THR A 82 -3.36 2.68 -17.87
CA THR A 82 -2.89 3.77 -18.72
C THR A 82 -1.44 4.15 -18.41
N GLU A 83 -1.07 4.22 -17.12
CA GLU A 83 0.32 4.52 -16.74
C GLU A 83 1.28 3.37 -17.12
N TRP A 84 0.90 2.11 -16.94
CA TRP A 84 1.71 0.98 -17.39
C TRP A 84 1.96 1.01 -18.90
N GLN A 85 0.91 1.29 -19.68
CA GLN A 85 1.05 1.44 -21.14
C GLN A 85 1.96 2.61 -21.51
N ARG A 86 1.79 3.76 -20.87
CA ARG A 86 2.61 4.96 -21.12
C ARG A 86 4.09 4.73 -20.79
N LEU A 87 4.37 3.97 -19.73
CA LEU A 87 5.73 3.61 -19.31
C LEU A 87 6.33 2.45 -20.11
N GLY A 88 5.56 1.84 -21.02
CA GLY A 88 6.02 0.68 -21.80
C GLY A 88 6.24 -0.57 -20.94
N ILE A 89 5.53 -0.68 -19.81
CA ILE A 89 5.60 -1.85 -18.94
C ILE A 89 4.86 -3.01 -19.59
N ASP A 90 5.48 -4.19 -19.61
CA ASP A 90 4.85 -5.43 -20.06
C ASP A 90 3.87 -5.95 -18.99
N TRP A 91 2.76 -5.22 -18.84
CA TRP A 91 1.75 -5.54 -17.87
C TRP A 91 0.84 -6.69 -18.31
N ARG A 92 0.32 -7.46 -17.36
CA ARG A 92 -0.51 -8.63 -17.62
C ARG A 92 -1.98 -8.31 -17.36
N PRO A 93 -2.93 -8.68 -18.28
CA PRO A 93 -4.37 -8.49 -18.05
C PRO A 93 -4.88 -9.14 -16.75
N GLN A 94 -4.19 -10.16 -16.26
CA GLN A 94 -4.48 -10.80 -14.98
C GLN A 94 -4.35 -9.79 -13.83
N TRP A 95 -3.32 -8.94 -13.82
CA TRP A 95 -3.12 -7.93 -12.76
C TRP A 95 -4.32 -6.98 -12.62
N ARG A 96 -4.90 -6.56 -13.76
CA ARG A 96 -6.11 -5.72 -13.73
C ARG A 96 -7.30 -6.47 -13.12
N ARG A 97 -7.47 -7.76 -13.43
CA ARG A 97 -8.54 -8.59 -12.82
C ARG A 97 -8.35 -8.75 -11.32
N GLU A 98 -7.13 -9.03 -10.88
CA GLU A 98 -6.77 -9.17 -9.46
C GLU A 98 -7.01 -7.85 -8.71
N LEU A 99 -6.55 -6.72 -9.24
CA LEU A 99 -6.82 -5.40 -8.67
C LEU A 99 -8.33 -5.10 -8.60
N SER A 100 -9.09 -5.45 -9.64
CA SER A 100 -10.54 -5.26 -9.65
C SER A 100 -11.26 -6.08 -8.56
N ALA A 101 -10.73 -7.24 -8.21
CA ALA A 101 -11.23 -8.07 -7.10
C ALA A 101 -10.86 -7.50 -5.73
N ILE A 102 -9.69 -6.85 -5.62
CA ILE A 102 -9.11 -6.38 -4.36
C ILE A 102 -9.58 -4.94 -4.02
N TRP A 103 -9.54 -4.02 -4.97
CA TRP A 103 -9.71 -2.59 -4.68
C TRP A 103 -11.17 -2.18 -4.49
N PRO A 104 -11.47 -1.32 -3.49
CA PRO A 104 -12.71 -0.57 -3.42
C PRO A 104 -12.62 0.74 -4.23
N SER A 105 -13.74 1.46 -4.36
CA SER A 105 -13.70 2.90 -4.61
C SER A 105 -13.16 3.61 -3.37
N VAL A 106 -12.44 4.71 -3.56
CA VAL A 106 -11.87 5.48 -2.47
C VAL A 106 -12.62 6.80 -2.27
N LYS A 107 -12.64 7.28 -1.04
CA LYS A 107 -13.19 8.58 -0.65
C LYS A 107 -12.07 9.48 -0.15
N LYS A 108 -12.39 10.77 -0.07
CA LYS A 108 -11.49 11.73 0.58
C LYS A 108 -11.11 11.27 1.98
N ARG A 109 -9.80 11.25 2.27
CA ARG A 109 -9.11 10.78 3.47
C ARG A 109 -8.89 9.28 3.56
N ASP A 110 -9.43 8.47 2.67
CA ASP A 110 -9.06 7.05 2.60
C ASP A 110 -7.58 6.89 2.25
N GLU A 111 -6.99 5.83 2.78
CA GLU A 111 -5.60 5.47 2.52
C GLU A 111 -5.52 4.07 1.92
N LEU A 112 -4.87 3.96 0.78
CA LEU A 112 -4.51 2.70 0.14
C LEU A 112 -3.00 2.51 0.25
N VAL A 113 -2.56 1.37 0.77
CA VAL A 113 -1.14 1.03 0.90
C VAL A 113 -0.85 -0.22 0.09
N LEU A 114 0.15 -0.13 -0.80
CA LEU A 114 0.82 -1.29 -1.34
C LEU A 114 2.06 -1.58 -0.48
N ARG A 115 2.22 -2.82 -0.04
CA ARG A 115 3.45 -3.34 0.54
C ARG A 115 3.95 -4.51 -0.28
N VAL A 116 5.20 -4.44 -0.74
CA VAL A 116 5.91 -5.52 -1.43
C VAL A 116 6.93 -6.11 -0.45
N ASP A 117 6.82 -7.39 -0.14
CA ASP A 117 7.74 -8.07 0.77
C ASP A 117 9.01 -8.58 0.06
N SER A 118 9.93 -9.14 0.84
CA SER A 118 11.20 -9.66 0.32
C SER A 118 11.05 -10.89 -0.59
N ALA A 119 9.88 -11.54 -0.58
CA ALA A 119 9.54 -12.64 -1.48
C ALA A 119 8.88 -12.14 -2.79
N GLY A 120 8.66 -10.83 -2.94
CA GLY A 120 8.00 -10.23 -4.09
C GLY A 120 6.47 -10.26 -4.02
N VAL A 121 5.88 -10.69 -2.92
CA VAL A 121 4.42 -10.68 -2.74
C VAL A 121 3.96 -9.25 -2.45
N SER A 122 2.97 -8.80 -3.22
CA SER A 122 2.37 -7.48 -3.12
C SER A 122 1.06 -7.56 -2.35
N ARG A 123 0.97 -6.88 -1.21
CA ARG A 123 -0.24 -6.82 -0.37
C ARG A 123 -0.83 -5.42 -0.39
N PHE A 124 -2.15 -5.36 -0.57
CA PHE A 124 -2.91 -4.12 -0.50
C PHE A 124 -3.65 -4.01 0.83
N TYR A 125 -3.56 -2.83 1.44
CA TYR A 125 -4.28 -2.47 2.65
C TYR A 125 -5.12 -1.22 2.38
N PHE A 126 -6.31 -1.20 2.93
CA PHE A 126 -7.23 -0.06 2.84
C PHE A 126 -7.64 0.36 4.23
N ASN A 127 -7.34 1.59 4.59
CA ASN A 127 -7.56 2.11 5.95
C ASN A 127 -7.03 1.13 7.02
N TRP A 128 -5.82 0.55 6.72
CA TRP A 128 -5.03 -0.40 7.54
C TRP A 128 -5.54 -1.85 7.56
N GLU A 129 -6.65 -2.14 6.88
CA GLU A 129 -7.15 -3.52 6.74
C GLU A 129 -6.59 -4.17 5.47
N LEU A 130 -6.15 -5.42 5.58
CA LEU A 130 -5.68 -6.20 4.45
C LEU A 130 -6.85 -6.48 3.50
N LEU A 131 -6.73 -6.05 2.24
CA LEU A 131 -7.71 -6.32 1.19
C LEU A 131 -7.43 -7.64 0.44
N GLY A 132 -6.15 -7.91 0.17
CA GLY A 132 -5.72 -9.07 -0.60
C GLY A 132 -4.26 -8.93 -1.05
N GLU A 133 -3.81 -9.93 -1.78
CA GLU A 133 -2.43 -10.00 -2.27
C GLU A 133 -2.37 -10.44 -3.74
N ILE A 134 -1.28 -10.02 -4.41
CA ILE A 134 -0.86 -10.45 -5.73
C ILE A 134 0.51 -11.09 -5.57
N THR A 135 0.61 -12.37 -5.91
CA THR A 135 1.84 -13.17 -5.68
C THR A 135 2.82 -13.13 -6.84
N ASP A 136 2.42 -12.55 -7.98
CA ASP A 136 3.30 -12.36 -9.13
C ASP A 136 4.43 -11.38 -8.76
N PRO A 137 5.71 -11.82 -8.74
CA PRO A 137 6.81 -10.98 -8.29
C PRO A 137 7.10 -9.78 -9.20
N ASP A 138 6.65 -9.83 -10.45
CA ASP A 138 6.82 -8.72 -11.39
C ASP A 138 5.82 -7.59 -11.14
N PHE A 139 4.72 -7.87 -10.44
CA PHE A 139 3.65 -6.90 -10.21
C PHE A 139 4.11 -5.72 -9.33
N GLY A 140 4.76 -6.00 -8.21
CA GLY A 140 5.19 -4.97 -7.26
C GLY A 140 6.09 -3.91 -7.90
N PRO A 141 7.20 -4.30 -8.54
CA PRO A 141 8.06 -3.39 -9.30
C PRO A 141 7.31 -2.61 -10.37
N ALA A 142 6.43 -3.27 -11.14
CA ALA A 142 5.64 -2.64 -12.20
C ALA A 142 4.67 -1.58 -11.64
N PHE A 143 4.04 -1.86 -10.52
CA PHE A 143 3.14 -0.92 -9.86
C PHE A 143 3.90 0.28 -9.29
N LEU A 144 4.98 0.05 -8.56
CA LEU A 144 5.81 1.11 -7.98
C LEU A 144 6.44 2.00 -9.05
N ALA A 145 6.73 1.48 -10.24
CA ALA A 145 7.31 2.24 -11.36
C ALA A 145 6.42 3.42 -11.79
N ILE A 146 5.11 3.37 -11.58
CA ILE A 146 4.19 4.49 -11.86
C ILE A 146 4.66 5.77 -11.18
N TRP A 147 5.21 5.67 -9.96
CA TRP A 147 5.71 6.81 -9.17
C TRP A 147 7.23 6.93 -9.15
N LEU A 148 7.96 5.81 -9.28
CA LEU A 148 9.40 5.77 -9.05
C LEU A 148 10.23 5.68 -10.33
N SER A 149 9.63 5.47 -11.51
CA SER A 149 10.33 5.52 -12.79
C SER A 149 10.87 6.93 -13.07
N PRO A 150 12.05 7.06 -13.70
CA PRO A 150 12.52 8.34 -14.22
C PRO A 150 11.52 8.98 -15.19
N ASP A 151 10.74 8.13 -15.90
CA ASP A 151 9.74 8.54 -16.89
C ASP A 151 8.33 8.68 -16.28
N SER A 152 8.22 8.75 -14.95
CA SER A 152 6.95 8.99 -14.27
C SER A 152 6.28 10.28 -14.74
N ARG A 153 4.94 10.35 -14.60
CA ARG A 153 4.18 11.54 -15.02
C ARG A 153 4.54 12.80 -14.22
N ASP A 154 4.95 12.66 -12.96
CA ASP A 154 5.40 13.76 -12.10
C ASP A 154 6.84 13.50 -11.60
N PRO A 155 7.87 13.93 -12.36
CA PRO A 155 9.27 13.76 -11.95
C PRO A 155 9.62 14.48 -10.63
N ARG A 156 8.87 15.54 -10.26
CA ARG A 156 9.04 16.22 -8.98
C ARG A 156 8.61 15.31 -7.83
N LEU A 157 7.44 14.69 -7.95
CA LEU A 157 6.96 13.73 -6.95
C LEU A 157 7.91 12.53 -6.84
N THR A 158 8.41 12.02 -7.98
CA THR A 158 9.40 10.94 -8.00
C THR A 158 10.64 11.26 -7.18
N ARG A 159 11.21 12.46 -7.36
CA ARG A 159 12.37 12.90 -6.55
C ARG A 159 12.02 12.96 -5.06
N GLN A 160 10.90 13.57 -4.71
CA GLN A 160 10.44 13.66 -3.33
C GLN A 160 10.27 12.28 -2.68
N LEU A 161 9.67 11.32 -3.39
CA LEU A 161 9.48 9.95 -2.87
C LEU A 161 10.81 9.20 -2.70
N LYS A 162 11.81 9.51 -3.53
CA LYS A 162 13.18 8.94 -3.42
C LYS A 162 14.05 9.61 -2.37
N GLY A 163 13.55 10.64 -1.68
CA GLY A 163 14.30 11.35 -0.65
C GLY A 163 15.28 12.39 -1.18
N ASN A 164 15.05 12.91 -2.41
CA ASN A 164 15.90 13.88 -3.10
C ASN A 164 15.21 15.26 -3.24
#